data_4e155c5d194832502bd6c34137878414
#
_entry.id   4e155c5d194832502bd6c34137878414
#
_cell.length_a   1.000
_cell.length_b   1.000
_cell.length_c   1.000
_cell.angle_alpha   90.00
_cell.angle_beta   90.00
_cell.angle_gamma   90.00
#
_symmetry.space_group_name_H-M   'P 1'
#
loop_
_entity.id
_entity.type
_entity.pdbx_description
1 polymer ?
#
loop_
_entity_poly.entity_id
_entity_poly.type
_entity_poly.pdbx_seq_one_letter_code
_entity_poly.pdbx_strand_id
1 'polypeptide(L)'
;MKNSLRKNVVALFFIAVSIIFLVKLFYIQVLDEEYKFSAKNNVLRYDVLQPVRGLVFDRDSNLIVSNEPAFDIIVVPREVTKIDTTVFCNSINILKVDFIEKLNSAIEYSKYRESIFEKQIDAITAANFREKLYQFPGFYLRKVTKRIYPHKNLGHLIGFMGEVNATKMKEDNFY
;
A
#
# COMPACT_ATOMS: atom_id res chain seq x y z
N MET A 1 55.83 37.95 15.28
CA MET A 1 54.54 38.55 14.91
C MET A 1 53.88 37.93 13.64
N LYS A 2 54.58 37.46 12.62
CA LYS A 2 54.05 36.95 11.36
C LYS A 2 53.29 35.60 11.49
N ASN A 3 53.60 34.76 12.48
CA ASN A 3 52.96 33.44 12.67
C ASN A 3 51.60 33.49 13.41
N SER A 4 51.38 34.52 14.25
CA SER A 4 50.11 34.72 14.94
C SER A 4 48.99 35.17 13.99
N LEU A 5 49.32 36.02 13.03
CA LEU A 5 48.37 36.46 11.99
C LEU A 5 47.90 35.28 11.11
N ARG A 6 48.82 34.40 10.69
CA ARG A 6 48.46 33.20 9.89
C ARG A 6 47.59 32.26 10.68
N LYS A 7 47.88 32.04 11.95
CA LYS A 7 47.09 31.21 12.86
C LYS A 7 45.68 31.75 13.01
N ASN A 8 45.51 33.05 13.19
CA ASN A 8 44.21 33.68 13.33
C ASN A 8 43.39 33.65 12.03
N VAL A 9 44.04 33.82 10.86
CA VAL A 9 43.36 33.70 9.56
C VAL A 9 42.83 32.29 9.33
N VAL A 10 43.65 31.26 9.63
CA VAL A 10 43.21 29.85 9.51
C VAL A 10 42.06 29.55 10.49
N ALA A 11 42.16 29.98 11.74
CA ALA A 11 41.11 29.80 12.72
C ALA A 11 39.77 30.47 12.30
N LEU A 12 39.88 31.70 11.77
CA LEU A 12 38.71 32.46 11.28
C LEU A 12 38.07 31.78 10.09
N PHE A 13 38.86 31.19 9.19
CA PHE A 13 38.36 30.42 8.06
C PHE A 13 37.55 29.16 8.54
N PHE A 14 38.08 28.38 9.48
CA PHE A 14 37.36 27.21 10.02
C PHE A 14 36.09 27.60 10.78
N ILE A 15 36.12 28.71 11.53
CA ILE A 15 34.92 29.23 12.21
C ILE A 15 33.88 29.66 11.19
N ALA A 16 34.25 30.36 10.12
CA ALA A 16 33.31 30.75 9.08
C ALA A 16 32.66 29.54 8.40
N VAL A 17 33.46 28.53 8.04
CA VAL A 17 32.95 27.29 7.47
C VAL A 17 31.98 26.57 8.44
N SER A 18 32.33 26.47 9.72
CA SER A 18 31.44 25.87 10.74
C SER A 18 30.12 26.61 10.86
N ILE A 19 30.14 27.93 10.85
CA ILE A 19 28.90 28.75 10.90
C ILE A 19 28.02 28.46 9.67
N ILE A 20 28.59 28.37 8.47
CA ILE A 20 27.85 28.06 7.24
C ILE A 20 27.18 26.69 7.36
N PHE A 21 27.88 25.65 7.87
CA PHE A 21 27.32 24.34 8.09
C PHE A 21 26.18 24.36 9.13
N LEU A 22 26.36 25.07 10.23
CA LEU A 22 25.33 25.19 11.27
C LEU A 22 24.05 25.85 10.74
N VAL A 23 24.20 26.94 9.98
CA VAL A 23 23.06 27.62 9.34
C VAL A 23 22.37 26.71 8.35
N LYS A 24 23.11 25.95 7.55
CA LYS A 24 22.56 25.01 6.59
C LYS A 24 21.82 23.86 7.28
N LEU A 25 22.39 23.31 8.36
CA LEU A 25 21.74 22.28 9.17
C LEU A 25 20.45 22.79 9.82
N PHE A 26 20.51 24.01 10.37
CA PHE A 26 19.32 24.64 10.95
C PHE A 26 18.21 24.81 9.90
N TYR A 27 18.56 25.26 8.69
CA TYR A 27 17.61 25.40 7.59
C TYR A 27 16.93 24.07 7.27
N ILE A 28 17.72 23.00 7.05
CA ILE A 28 17.20 21.68 6.68
C ILE A 28 16.38 21.04 7.82
N GLN A 29 16.79 21.22 9.08
CA GLN A 29 16.13 20.56 10.21
C GLN A 29 14.88 21.28 10.72
N VAL A 30 14.86 22.60 10.63
CA VAL A 30 13.82 23.43 11.25
C VAL A 30 12.85 24.01 10.23
N LEU A 31 13.35 24.51 9.11
CA LEU A 31 12.55 25.24 8.13
C LEU A 31 12.04 24.37 6.99
N ASP A 32 12.73 23.26 6.68
CA ASP A 32 12.33 22.39 5.58
C ASP A 32 11.33 21.34 6.06
N GLU A 33 10.05 21.59 5.80
CA GLU A 33 8.97 20.67 6.16
C GLU A 33 8.87 19.45 5.23
N GLU A 34 9.45 19.53 4.03
CA GLU A 34 9.40 18.43 3.04
C GLU A 34 10.15 17.21 3.55
N TYR A 35 11.30 17.40 4.19
CA TYR A 35 12.04 16.31 4.82
C TYR A 35 11.31 15.71 6.04
N LYS A 36 10.60 16.53 6.82
CA LYS A 36 9.77 16.05 7.94
C LYS A 36 8.60 15.22 7.44
N PHE A 37 7.97 15.64 6.35
CA PHE A 37 6.86 14.90 5.73
C PHE A 37 7.34 13.59 5.12
N SER A 38 8.46 13.59 4.42
CA SER A 38 9.08 12.39 3.86
C SER A 38 9.52 11.40 4.95
N ALA A 39 10.10 11.89 6.04
CA ALA A 39 10.47 11.06 7.17
C ALA A 39 9.24 10.43 7.86
N LYS A 40 8.16 11.17 8.06
CA LYS A 40 6.90 10.64 8.59
C LYS A 40 6.29 9.58 7.68
N ASN A 41 6.27 9.80 6.37
CA ASN A 41 5.73 8.85 5.40
C ASN A 41 6.56 7.57 5.29
N ASN A 42 7.86 7.63 5.58
CA ASN A 42 8.73 6.45 5.59
C ASN A 42 8.61 5.62 6.88
N VAL A 43 8.25 6.24 7.99
CA VAL A 43 8.17 5.58 9.32
C VAL A 43 6.74 5.12 9.62
N LEU A 44 5.73 5.87 9.19
CA LEU A 44 4.33 5.55 9.48
C LEU A 44 3.74 4.75 8.31
N ARG A 45 3.63 3.44 8.50
CA ARG A 45 2.84 2.58 7.63
C ARG A 45 1.41 2.57 8.18
N TYR A 46 0.49 3.19 7.46
CA TYR A 46 -0.93 3.11 7.78
C TYR A 46 -1.48 1.79 7.25
N ASP A 47 -1.77 0.88 8.15
CA ASP A 47 -2.50 -0.34 7.81
C ASP A 47 -3.99 -0.10 8.07
N VAL A 48 -4.75 0.06 7.01
CA VAL A 48 -6.19 0.33 7.08
C VAL A 48 -6.91 -1.00 7.32
N LEU A 49 -7.25 -1.27 8.58
CA LEU A 49 -8.08 -2.41 8.95
C LEU A 49 -9.54 -2.10 8.62
N GLN A 50 -10.05 -2.72 7.57
CA GLN A 50 -11.48 -2.62 7.27
C GLN A 50 -12.29 -3.50 8.23
N PRO A 51 -13.25 -2.92 8.97
CA PRO A 51 -14.09 -3.70 9.87
C PRO A 51 -14.97 -4.67 9.08
N VAL A 52 -15.25 -5.81 9.70
CA VAL A 52 -16.17 -6.80 9.13
C VAL A 52 -17.60 -6.23 9.19
N ARG A 53 -18.30 -6.27 8.08
CA ARG A 53 -19.68 -5.78 8.01
C ARG A 53 -20.64 -6.72 8.72
N GLY A 54 -21.75 -6.20 9.26
CA GLY A 54 -22.79 -6.98 9.90
C GLY A 54 -23.46 -8.00 8.96
N LEU A 55 -23.97 -9.07 9.52
CA LEU A 55 -24.80 -10.06 8.83
C LEU A 55 -26.21 -9.51 8.67
N VAL A 56 -26.96 -9.99 7.67
CA VAL A 56 -28.36 -9.63 7.47
C VAL A 56 -29.18 -10.90 7.49
N PHE A 57 -30.19 -10.91 8.34
CA PHE A 57 -31.13 -12.03 8.50
C PHE A 57 -32.54 -11.60 8.11
N ASP A 58 -33.37 -12.54 7.73
CA ASP A 58 -34.82 -12.34 7.62
C ASP A 58 -35.50 -12.47 9.02
N ARG A 59 -36.82 -12.29 9.07
CA ARG A 59 -37.53 -12.40 10.33
C ARG A 59 -37.54 -13.84 10.90
N ASP A 60 -37.30 -14.83 10.06
CA ASP A 60 -37.25 -16.25 10.43
C ASP A 60 -35.80 -16.70 10.73
N SER A 61 -34.88 -15.74 10.89
CA SER A 61 -33.44 -15.94 11.16
C SER A 61 -32.67 -16.64 10.06
N ASN A 62 -33.19 -16.70 8.81
CA ASN A 62 -32.42 -17.17 7.69
C ASN A 62 -31.41 -16.11 7.23
N LEU A 63 -30.21 -16.55 6.90
CA LEU A 63 -29.14 -15.68 6.50
C LEU A 63 -29.30 -15.19 5.05
N ILE A 64 -29.58 -13.89 4.89
CA ILE A 64 -29.73 -13.25 3.58
C ILE A 64 -28.41 -12.74 3.04
N VAL A 65 -27.55 -12.18 3.91
CA VAL A 65 -26.25 -11.66 3.53
C VAL A 65 -25.19 -12.09 4.54
N SER A 66 -24.15 -12.74 4.05
CA SER A 66 -23.03 -13.21 4.86
C SER A 66 -21.70 -12.63 4.41
N ASN A 67 -20.67 -12.91 5.20
CA ASN A 67 -19.29 -12.57 4.89
C ASN A 67 -18.49 -13.87 4.80
N GLU A 68 -17.72 -14.00 3.72
CA GLU A 68 -16.71 -15.06 3.60
C GLU A 68 -15.30 -14.48 3.64
N PRO A 69 -14.35 -15.22 4.22
CA PRO A 69 -12.94 -14.82 4.15
C PRO A 69 -12.46 -14.95 2.70
N ALA A 70 -11.86 -13.88 2.22
CA ALA A 70 -11.18 -13.82 0.93
C ALA A 70 -9.78 -13.23 1.14
N PHE A 71 -8.97 -13.20 0.09
CA PHE A 71 -7.63 -12.69 0.16
C PHE A 71 -7.34 -11.80 -1.04
N ASP A 72 -6.68 -10.68 -0.79
CA ASP A 72 -6.10 -9.86 -1.84
C ASP A 72 -4.63 -10.21 -2.00
N ILE A 73 -4.17 -10.30 -3.23
CA ILE A 73 -2.75 -10.35 -3.54
C ILE A 73 -2.26 -8.91 -3.70
N ILE A 74 -1.24 -8.58 -2.93
CA ILE A 74 -0.60 -7.27 -2.93
C ILE A 74 0.78 -7.41 -3.53
N VAL A 75 1.21 -6.41 -4.28
CA VAL A 75 2.54 -6.34 -4.85
C VAL A 75 3.25 -5.06 -4.42
N VAL A 76 4.53 -5.19 -4.06
CA VAL A 76 5.48 -4.08 -3.90
C VAL A 76 6.48 -4.18 -5.06
N PRO A 77 6.33 -3.38 -6.12
CA PRO A 77 7.09 -3.58 -7.36
C PRO A 77 8.61 -3.56 -7.19
N ARG A 78 9.13 -2.77 -6.24
CA ARG A 78 10.55 -2.70 -5.94
C ARG A 78 11.14 -4.03 -5.46
N GLU A 79 10.34 -4.82 -4.76
CA GLU A 79 10.78 -6.08 -4.15
C GLU A 79 10.64 -7.26 -5.12
N VAL A 80 9.93 -7.05 -6.23
CA VAL A 80 9.78 -8.08 -7.27
C VAL A 80 11.12 -8.29 -7.97
N THR A 81 11.69 -9.46 -7.76
CA THR A 81 12.91 -9.92 -8.41
C THR A 81 12.57 -10.86 -9.57
N LYS A 82 13.51 -11.70 -9.99
CA LYS A 82 13.25 -12.72 -11.03
C LYS A 82 12.29 -13.78 -10.51
N ILE A 83 11.07 -13.77 -11.02
CA ILE A 83 10.03 -14.75 -10.69
C ILE A 83 9.64 -15.54 -11.94
N ASP A 84 9.26 -16.80 -11.76
CA ASP A 84 8.65 -17.59 -12.82
C ASP A 84 7.18 -17.17 -12.99
N THR A 85 6.93 -16.35 -14.01
CA THR A 85 5.58 -15.87 -14.33
C THR A 85 4.64 -17.00 -14.69
N THR A 86 5.12 -18.12 -15.21
CA THR A 86 4.27 -19.26 -15.59
C THR A 86 3.75 -19.96 -14.35
N VAL A 87 4.63 -20.22 -13.38
CA VAL A 87 4.25 -20.83 -12.09
C VAL A 87 3.31 -19.91 -11.32
N PHE A 88 3.59 -18.60 -11.33
CA PHE A 88 2.73 -17.59 -10.69
C PHE A 88 1.33 -17.59 -11.31
N CYS A 89 1.22 -17.44 -12.64
CA CYS A 89 -0.07 -17.39 -13.34
C CYS A 89 -0.90 -18.64 -13.13
N ASN A 90 -0.25 -19.82 -13.16
CA ASN A 90 -0.93 -21.09 -12.88
C ASN A 90 -1.43 -21.20 -11.43
N SER A 91 -0.73 -20.60 -10.46
CA SER A 91 -1.13 -20.71 -9.05
C SER A 91 -2.37 -19.89 -8.70
N ILE A 92 -2.66 -18.84 -9.45
CA ILE A 92 -3.84 -17.98 -9.25
C ILE A 92 -4.80 -17.98 -10.45
N ASN A 93 -4.52 -18.80 -11.46
CA ASN A 93 -5.35 -19.01 -12.65
C ASN A 93 -5.63 -17.72 -13.45
N ILE A 94 -4.58 -16.93 -13.72
CA ILE A 94 -4.63 -15.73 -14.58
C ILE A 94 -3.80 -15.92 -15.83
N LEU A 95 -4.10 -15.14 -16.86
CA LEU A 95 -3.33 -15.10 -18.09
C LEU A 95 -2.02 -14.32 -17.90
N LYS A 96 -0.99 -14.71 -18.64
CA LYS A 96 0.30 -14.03 -18.59
C LYS A 96 0.24 -12.57 -19.06
N VAL A 97 -0.69 -12.28 -19.96
CA VAL A 97 -0.94 -10.90 -20.43
C VAL A 97 -1.47 -10.03 -19.29
N ASP A 98 -2.47 -10.54 -18.55
CA ASP A 98 -3.07 -9.84 -17.40
C ASP A 98 -2.03 -9.62 -16.29
N PHE A 99 -1.14 -10.60 -16.08
CA PHE A 99 -0.04 -10.44 -15.11
C PHE A 99 0.84 -9.24 -15.45
N ILE A 100 1.26 -9.13 -16.73
CA ILE A 100 2.14 -8.05 -17.18
C ILE A 100 1.43 -6.69 -17.07
N GLU A 101 0.17 -6.62 -17.48
CA GLU A 101 -0.63 -5.40 -17.40
C GLU A 101 -0.81 -4.92 -15.97
N LYS A 102 -1.21 -5.81 -15.04
CA LYS A 102 -1.36 -5.49 -13.62
C LYS A 102 -0.05 -5.09 -12.97
N LEU A 103 1.05 -5.76 -13.30
CA LEU A 103 2.36 -5.40 -12.77
C LEU A 103 2.82 -4.03 -13.28
N ASN A 104 2.63 -3.72 -14.55
CA ASN A 104 2.96 -2.42 -15.12
C ASN A 104 2.11 -1.31 -14.50
N SER A 105 0.83 -1.52 -14.30
CA SER A 105 -0.07 -0.57 -13.62
C SER A 105 0.38 -0.32 -12.18
N ALA A 106 0.83 -1.34 -11.47
CA ALA A 106 1.37 -1.21 -10.12
C ALA A 106 2.69 -0.39 -10.10
N ILE A 107 3.57 -0.61 -11.09
CA ILE A 107 4.84 0.13 -11.24
C ILE A 107 4.58 1.61 -11.57
N GLU A 108 3.59 1.89 -12.43
CA GLU A 108 3.19 3.24 -12.81
C GLU A 108 2.59 4.00 -11.62
N TYR A 109 1.76 3.33 -10.81
CA TYR A 109 1.22 3.92 -9.59
C TYR A 109 2.33 4.27 -8.58
N SER A 110 3.15 3.31 -8.21
CA SER A 110 4.31 3.53 -7.32
C SER A 110 5.22 2.31 -7.26
N LYS A 111 6.53 2.53 -7.35
CA LYS A 111 7.52 1.46 -7.19
C LYS A 111 7.70 1.02 -5.73
N TYR A 112 7.34 1.86 -4.76
CA TYR A 112 7.63 1.67 -3.34
C TYR A 112 6.41 1.34 -2.49
N ARG A 113 5.21 1.69 -2.96
CA ARG A 113 3.97 1.45 -2.24
C ARG A 113 3.35 0.12 -2.62
N GLU A 114 2.62 -0.43 -1.68
CA GLU A 114 1.77 -1.58 -1.92
C GLU A 114 0.68 -1.24 -2.92
N SER A 115 0.50 -2.10 -3.91
CA SER A 115 -0.61 -2.04 -4.86
C SER A 115 -1.36 -3.36 -4.85
N ILE A 116 -2.67 -3.30 -5.02
CA ILE A 116 -3.49 -4.51 -5.13
C ILE A 116 -3.27 -5.09 -6.52
N PHE A 117 -2.74 -6.32 -6.55
CA PHE A 117 -2.48 -7.06 -7.79
C PHE A 117 -3.72 -7.85 -8.23
N GLU A 118 -4.35 -8.59 -7.29
CA GLU A 118 -5.58 -9.33 -7.51
C GLU A 118 -6.49 -9.19 -6.31
N LYS A 119 -7.80 -8.94 -6.56
CA LYS A 119 -8.79 -8.74 -5.50
C LYS A 119 -9.56 -10.02 -5.22
N GLN A 120 -9.83 -10.28 -3.95
CA GLN A 120 -10.84 -11.23 -3.47
C GLN A 120 -10.69 -12.65 -4.02
N ILE A 121 -9.45 -13.18 -4.09
CA ILE A 121 -9.24 -14.59 -4.40
C ILE A 121 -9.86 -15.46 -3.30
N ASP A 122 -10.38 -16.62 -3.68
CA ASP A 122 -10.96 -17.58 -2.76
C ASP A 122 -9.93 -18.23 -1.84
N ALA A 123 -10.39 -18.79 -0.73
CA ALA A 123 -9.51 -19.35 0.29
C ALA A 123 -8.66 -20.53 -0.23
N ILE A 124 -9.18 -21.31 -1.18
CA ILE A 124 -8.47 -22.47 -1.76
C ILE A 124 -7.31 -21.99 -2.62
N THR A 125 -7.57 -21.04 -3.52
CA THR A 125 -6.54 -20.42 -4.37
C THR A 125 -5.49 -19.71 -3.52
N ALA A 126 -5.91 -18.99 -2.46
CA ALA A 126 -5.02 -18.34 -1.54
C ALA A 126 -4.13 -19.32 -0.78
N ALA A 127 -4.65 -20.49 -0.37
CA ALA A 127 -3.85 -21.53 0.28
C ALA A 127 -2.77 -22.07 -0.67
N ASN A 128 -3.15 -22.43 -1.90
CA ASN A 128 -2.22 -22.90 -2.93
C ASN A 128 -1.16 -21.88 -3.29
N PHE A 129 -1.54 -20.60 -3.35
CA PHE A 129 -0.60 -19.50 -3.60
C PHE A 129 0.36 -19.31 -2.42
N ARG A 130 -0.15 -19.40 -1.18
CA ARG A 130 0.63 -19.25 0.05
C ARG A 130 1.76 -20.28 0.16
N GLU A 131 1.54 -21.51 -0.26
CA GLU A 131 2.56 -22.55 -0.28
C GLU A 131 3.75 -22.20 -1.19
N LYS A 132 3.48 -21.46 -2.27
CA LYS A 132 4.48 -21.04 -3.26
C LYS A 132 4.98 -19.61 -3.06
N LEU A 133 4.47 -18.89 -2.08
CA LEU A 133 4.75 -17.47 -1.87
C LEU A 133 6.23 -17.16 -1.71
N TYR A 134 7.02 -18.11 -1.18
CA TYR A 134 8.48 -17.99 -1.07
C TYR A 134 9.20 -17.86 -2.42
N GLN A 135 8.57 -18.30 -3.50
CA GLN A 135 9.09 -18.18 -4.87
C GLN A 135 8.77 -16.81 -5.51
N PHE A 136 7.89 -16.04 -4.89
CA PHE A 136 7.37 -14.78 -5.43
C PHE A 136 7.70 -13.59 -4.53
N PRO A 137 8.97 -13.23 -4.40
CA PRO A 137 9.37 -12.08 -3.59
C PRO A 137 8.68 -10.80 -4.10
N GLY A 138 8.23 -9.94 -3.16
CA GLY A 138 7.49 -8.73 -3.45
C GLY A 138 5.97 -8.92 -3.56
N PHE A 139 5.46 -10.15 -3.44
CA PHE A 139 4.04 -10.43 -3.36
C PHE A 139 3.63 -10.83 -1.95
N TYR A 140 2.45 -10.39 -1.52
CA TYR A 140 1.91 -10.62 -0.18
C TYR A 140 0.43 -10.96 -0.25
N LEU A 141 -0.06 -11.70 0.76
CA LEU A 141 -1.48 -12.00 0.92
C LEU A 141 -2.05 -11.16 2.07
N ARG A 142 -3.10 -10.40 1.77
CA ARG A 142 -3.89 -9.67 2.77
C ARG A 142 -5.24 -10.32 2.92
N LYS A 143 -5.62 -10.65 4.16
CA LYS A 143 -6.96 -11.17 4.45
C LYS A 143 -7.99 -10.04 4.32
N VAL A 144 -9.03 -10.28 3.54
CA VAL A 144 -10.17 -9.39 3.34
C VAL A 144 -11.47 -10.15 3.53
N THR A 145 -12.57 -9.44 3.53
CA THR A 145 -13.89 -10.03 3.68
C THR A 145 -14.71 -9.79 2.42
N LYS A 146 -15.19 -10.86 1.82
CA LYS A 146 -16.09 -10.84 0.66
C LYS A 146 -17.53 -10.95 1.10
N ARG A 147 -18.40 -10.10 0.60
CA ARG A 147 -19.82 -10.15 0.84
C ARG A 147 -20.46 -11.20 -0.06
N ILE A 148 -21.25 -12.09 0.53
CA ILE A 148 -21.95 -13.15 -0.19
C ILE A 148 -23.45 -13.02 0.02
N TYR A 149 -24.17 -13.33 -1.03
CA TYR A 149 -25.63 -13.34 -1.11
C TYR A 149 -26.09 -14.75 -1.40
N PRO A 150 -26.38 -15.60 -0.38
CA PRO A 150 -26.79 -16.98 -0.58
C PRO A 150 -28.05 -17.10 -1.43
N HIS A 151 -28.96 -16.15 -1.28
CA HIS A 151 -30.20 -16.08 -2.03
C HIS A 151 -30.14 -14.94 -3.05
N LYS A 152 -30.45 -15.22 -4.31
CA LYS A 152 -30.49 -14.25 -5.40
C LYS A 152 -31.75 -13.37 -5.39
N ASN A 153 -32.31 -13.13 -4.21
CA ASN A 153 -33.54 -12.38 -3.97
C ASN A 153 -33.23 -11.04 -3.33
N LEU A 154 -34.19 -10.14 -3.27
CA LEU A 154 -34.14 -8.89 -2.52
C LEU A 154 -33.10 -7.86 -3.00
N GLY A 155 -32.64 -7.94 -4.26
CA GLY A 155 -31.68 -6.99 -4.80
C GLY A 155 -32.11 -5.53 -4.67
N HIS A 156 -33.41 -5.26 -4.75
CA HIS A 156 -33.97 -3.91 -4.59
C HIS A 156 -33.89 -3.37 -3.16
N LEU A 157 -33.91 -4.28 -2.16
CA LEU A 157 -33.86 -3.91 -0.75
C LEU A 157 -32.43 -3.77 -0.26
N ILE A 158 -31.55 -4.67 -0.69
CA ILE A 158 -30.16 -4.76 -0.22
C ILE A 158 -29.28 -3.77 -0.97
N GLY A 159 -29.65 -3.42 -2.21
CA GLY A 159 -28.86 -2.55 -3.10
C GLY A 159 -27.57 -3.22 -3.57
N PHE A 160 -26.63 -2.42 -4.01
CA PHE A 160 -25.29 -2.88 -4.40
C PHE A 160 -24.21 -2.08 -3.64
N MET A 161 -23.05 -2.68 -3.51
CA MET A 161 -21.88 -2.03 -2.94
C MET A 161 -20.86 -1.76 -4.04
N GLY A 162 -20.34 -0.54 -4.07
CA GLY A 162 -19.25 -0.13 -4.93
C GLY A 162 -18.21 0.70 -4.17
N GLU A 163 -17.05 0.84 -4.74
CA GLU A 163 -16.05 1.79 -4.25
C GLU A 163 -16.55 3.22 -4.51
N VAL A 164 -16.31 4.12 -3.56
CA VAL A 164 -16.70 5.54 -3.71
C VAL A 164 -15.84 6.17 -4.79
N ASN A 165 -16.49 6.83 -5.75
CA ASN A 165 -15.78 7.52 -6.82
C ASN A 165 -15.05 8.75 -6.26
N ALA A 166 -13.86 9.05 -6.79
CA ALA A 166 -13.03 10.20 -6.38
C ALA A 166 -13.78 11.55 -6.46
N THR A 167 -14.77 11.67 -7.34
CA THR A 167 -15.63 12.84 -7.45
C THR A 167 -16.54 12.98 -6.22
N LYS A 168 -17.16 11.90 -5.77
CA LYS A 168 -17.99 11.88 -4.56
C LYS A 168 -17.22 12.12 -3.28
N MET A 169 -15.97 11.63 -3.19
CA MET A 169 -15.10 11.91 -2.04
C MET A 169 -14.76 13.40 -1.89
N LYS A 170 -14.81 14.18 -2.97
CA LYS A 170 -14.56 15.63 -2.94
C LYS A 170 -15.82 16.45 -2.67
N GLU A 171 -16.99 15.92 -3.02
CA GLU A 171 -18.27 16.61 -2.88
C GLU A 171 -18.93 16.38 -1.53
N ASP A 172 -18.62 15.29 -0.85
CA ASP A 172 -19.28 14.89 0.39
C ASP A 172 -18.26 14.77 1.54
N ASN A 173 -18.42 15.60 2.57
CA ASN A 173 -17.56 15.62 3.77
C ASN A 173 -17.69 14.37 4.66
N PHE A 174 -18.53 13.43 4.30
CA PHE A 174 -18.69 12.16 5.03
C PHE A 174 -17.69 11.07 4.62
N TYR A 175 -16.92 11.29 3.53
CA TYR A 175 -15.95 10.34 3.02
C TYR A 175 -14.51 10.83 3.13
#